data_a1ba9386e7b0649275a16468a3a4fd91
#
_entry.id   a1ba9386e7b0649275a16468a3a4fd91
#
_cell.length_a   1.000
_cell.length_b   1.000
_cell.length_c   1.000
_cell.angle_alpha   90.00
_cell.angle_beta   90.00
_cell.angle_gamma   90.00
#
_symmetry.space_group_name_H-M   'P 1'
#
loop_
_entity.id
_entity.type
_entity.pdbx_description
1 polymer ?
#
loop_
_entity_poly.entity_id
_entity_poly.type
_entity_poly.pdbx_seq_one_letter_code
_entity_poly.pdbx_strand_id
1 'polypeptide(L)'
;IFIPLIIFVYKKTKSVKIFFNETLFYCCLLLSFVLLTNIFNTGCFLFSEKKTCFTNLQWSMVLVRVEYLSLHYENWAKAGSGAGYSMTQSEKLNYISNFNWIDNWVEKYFFNKVSDLIYSLIFILMIFLATFRGPKITKNFNRNYKTLFLILLAIFFMWFSFHPSLRYGGYHLFFFLFFIPLSIFLEKFYKNHKNLGKKIIILVVVTSLIFIGRNISRLNKENKIY
;
A
#
# COMPACT_ATOMS: atom_id res chain seq x y z
N ILE A 1 4.67 9.04 -4.56
CA ILE A 1 5.19 7.80 -3.94
C ILE A 1 6.36 7.23 -4.74
N PHE A 2 6.28 7.16 -6.08
CA PHE A 2 7.32 6.51 -6.91
C PHE A 2 8.58 7.36 -7.13
N ILE A 3 8.50 8.69 -7.09
CA ILE A 3 9.63 9.59 -7.37
C ILE A 3 10.85 9.29 -6.49
N PRO A 4 10.76 9.16 -5.17
CA PRO A 4 11.91 8.83 -4.32
C PRO A 4 12.54 7.47 -4.66
N LEU A 5 11.71 6.48 -5.03
CA LEU A 5 12.19 5.16 -5.44
C LEU A 5 12.94 5.21 -6.78
N ILE A 6 12.43 5.98 -7.75
CA ILE A 6 13.09 6.21 -9.04
C ILE A 6 14.46 6.87 -8.84
N ILE A 7 14.53 7.92 -8.02
CA ILE A 7 15.78 8.60 -7.68
C ILE A 7 16.76 7.64 -7.00
N PHE A 8 16.28 6.80 -6.08
CA PHE A 8 17.11 5.79 -5.42
C PHE A 8 17.70 4.78 -6.41
N VAL A 9 16.89 4.23 -7.31
CA VAL A 9 17.32 3.28 -8.33
C VAL A 9 18.32 3.94 -9.28
N TYR A 10 18.06 5.16 -9.74
CA TYR A 10 18.97 5.90 -10.59
C TYR A 10 20.34 6.15 -9.93
N LYS A 11 20.36 6.60 -8.67
CA LYS A 11 21.62 6.79 -7.92
C LYS A 11 22.42 5.52 -7.74
N LYS A 12 21.74 4.36 -7.63
CA LYS A 12 22.40 3.07 -7.46
C LYS A 12 22.97 2.51 -8.76
N THR A 13 22.26 2.67 -9.85
CA THR A 13 22.59 2.00 -11.13
C THR A 13 23.38 2.90 -12.07
N LYS A 14 23.31 4.22 -11.88
CA LYS A 14 23.91 5.27 -12.75
C LYS A 14 23.57 5.08 -14.24
N SER A 15 22.54 4.31 -14.55
CA SER A 15 22.13 3.98 -15.91
C SER A 15 20.67 4.31 -16.12
N VAL A 16 20.40 5.21 -17.05
CA VAL A 16 19.03 5.56 -17.48
C VAL A 16 18.43 4.40 -18.28
N LYS A 17 19.22 3.55 -18.91
CA LYS A 17 18.75 2.43 -19.74
C LYS A 17 17.88 1.42 -18.96
N ILE A 18 18.06 1.30 -17.65
CA ILE A 18 17.23 0.41 -16.80
C ILE A 18 15.78 0.89 -16.76
N PHE A 19 15.54 2.19 -16.95
CA PHE A 19 14.19 2.75 -16.99
C PHE A 19 13.54 2.63 -18.39
N PHE A 20 14.31 2.35 -19.43
CA PHE A 20 13.82 2.12 -20.80
C PHE A 20 13.67 0.62 -21.09
N ASN A 21 13.07 -0.12 -20.14
CA ASN A 21 12.72 -1.52 -20.31
C ASN A 21 11.25 -1.62 -20.74
N GLU A 22 10.89 -2.69 -21.44
CA GLU A 22 9.50 -2.99 -21.84
C GLU A 22 8.53 -2.89 -20.66
N THR A 23 8.93 -3.37 -19.49
CA THR A 23 8.13 -3.29 -18.26
C THR A 23 7.79 -1.84 -17.89
N LEU A 24 8.77 -0.91 -17.99
CA LEU A 24 8.50 0.50 -17.72
C LEU A 24 7.57 1.11 -18.76
N PHE A 25 7.75 0.75 -20.03
CA PHE A 25 6.87 1.20 -21.10
C PHE A 25 5.40 0.83 -20.79
N TYR A 26 5.13 -0.43 -20.43
CA TYR A 26 3.79 -0.87 -20.05
C TYR A 26 3.28 -0.15 -18.79
N CYS A 27 4.13 0.06 -17.79
CA CYS A 27 3.76 0.83 -16.58
C CYS A 27 3.39 2.28 -16.93
N CYS A 28 4.15 2.95 -17.79
CA CYS A 28 3.84 4.31 -18.24
C CYS A 28 2.56 4.35 -19.07
N LEU A 29 2.33 3.36 -19.92
CA LEU A 29 1.11 3.24 -20.72
C LEU A 29 -0.12 3.07 -19.81
N LEU A 30 -0.06 2.17 -18.82
CA LEU A 30 -1.13 1.99 -17.84
C LEU A 30 -1.37 3.24 -17.00
N LEU A 31 -0.30 3.90 -16.56
CA LEU A 31 -0.41 5.16 -15.82
C LEU A 31 -1.08 6.25 -16.68
N SER A 32 -0.66 6.38 -17.94
CA SER A 32 -1.27 7.34 -18.87
C SER A 32 -2.76 7.06 -19.07
N PHE A 33 -3.14 5.79 -19.16
CA PHE A 33 -4.54 5.39 -19.27
C PHE A 33 -5.36 5.79 -18.02
N VAL A 34 -4.82 5.59 -16.82
CA VAL A 34 -5.46 6.01 -15.58
C VAL A 34 -5.60 7.53 -15.51
N LEU A 35 -4.56 8.29 -15.92
CA LEU A 35 -4.60 9.75 -15.93
C LEU A 35 -5.61 10.28 -16.94
N LEU A 36 -5.69 9.68 -18.12
CA LEU A 36 -6.69 10.03 -19.13
C LEU A 36 -8.11 9.73 -18.64
N THR A 37 -8.35 8.58 -18.03
CA THR A 37 -9.66 8.26 -17.43
C THR A 37 -10.06 9.27 -16.34
N ASN A 38 -9.12 9.75 -15.53
CA ASN A 38 -9.40 10.81 -14.57
C ASN A 38 -9.83 12.11 -15.27
N ILE A 39 -9.10 12.54 -16.33
CA ILE A 39 -9.44 13.74 -17.09
C ILE A 39 -10.84 13.60 -17.72
N PHE A 40 -11.13 12.49 -18.38
CA PHE A 40 -12.43 12.29 -19.04
C PHE A 40 -13.59 12.19 -18.05
N ASN A 41 -13.38 11.63 -16.87
CA ASN A 41 -14.47 11.47 -15.89
C ASN A 41 -14.66 12.69 -14.99
N THR A 42 -13.60 13.45 -14.71
CA THR A 42 -13.64 14.50 -13.67
C THR A 42 -13.13 15.86 -14.15
N GLY A 43 -12.45 15.91 -15.28
CA GLY A 43 -11.73 17.09 -15.73
C GLY A 43 -10.41 17.33 -14.99
N CYS A 44 -9.98 16.43 -14.12
CA CYS A 44 -8.76 16.59 -13.32
C CYS A 44 -7.70 15.54 -13.72
N PHE A 45 -6.43 15.97 -13.82
CA PHE A 45 -5.31 15.06 -14.11
C PHE A 45 -5.06 14.10 -12.93
N LEU A 46 -5.01 14.64 -11.72
CA LEU A 46 -4.93 13.87 -10.47
C LEU A 46 -6.18 14.18 -9.63
N PHE A 47 -7.20 13.37 -9.78
CA PHE A 47 -8.37 13.48 -8.91
C PHE A 47 -7.99 12.92 -7.51
N SER A 48 -8.21 13.58 -6.44
CA SER A 48 -9.01 14.74 -6.06
C SER A 48 -8.17 16.02 -5.75
N GLU A 49 -7.06 16.24 -6.45
CA GLU A 49 -6.21 17.43 -6.26
C GLU A 49 -6.68 18.59 -7.16
N LYS A 50 -7.30 19.61 -6.55
CA LYS A 50 -7.93 20.72 -7.27
C LYS A 50 -6.99 21.50 -8.20
N LYS A 51 -5.68 21.57 -7.87
CA LYS A 51 -4.67 22.27 -8.67
C LYS A 51 -4.41 21.61 -10.02
N THR A 52 -4.84 20.38 -10.21
CA THR A 52 -4.64 19.61 -11.43
C THR A 52 -5.88 19.54 -12.32
N CYS A 53 -6.93 20.31 -12.00
CA CYS A 53 -8.20 20.29 -12.71
C CYS A 53 -8.25 21.37 -13.81
N PHE A 54 -8.76 20.98 -14.96
CA PHE A 54 -8.97 21.85 -16.12
C PHE A 54 -10.37 22.47 -16.07
N THR A 55 -10.47 23.71 -15.61
CA THR A 55 -11.77 24.39 -15.43
C THR A 55 -12.48 24.76 -16.76
N ASN A 56 -11.74 24.74 -17.87
CA ASN A 56 -12.24 25.12 -19.19
C ASN A 56 -12.97 24.00 -19.93
N LEU A 57 -13.01 22.79 -19.39
CA LEU A 57 -13.69 21.65 -20.02
C LEU A 57 -15.16 21.66 -19.63
N GLN A 58 -16.06 21.46 -20.59
CA GLN A 58 -17.52 21.47 -20.35
C GLN A 58 -17.99 20.44 -19.35
N TRP A 59 -17.29 19.29 -19.24
CA TRP A 59 -17.60 18.19 -18.31
C TRP A 59 -16.79 18.24 -17.01
N SER A 60 -15.93 19.26 -16.84
CA SER A 60 -15.11 19.34 -15.65
C SER A 60 -15.95 19.54 -14.39
N MET A 61 -15.61 18.80 -13.36
CA MET A 61 -16.20 18.98 -12.03
C MET A 61 -15.90 20.38 -11.50
N VAL A 62 -16.91 21.02 -10.88
CA VAL A 62 -16.73 22.31 -10.21
C VAL A 62 -15.71 22.14 -9.06
N LEU A 63 -14.75 23.07 -8.96
CA LEU A 63 -13.63 22.99 -8.00
C LEU A 63 -14.08 22.82 -6.55
N VAL A 64 -15.20 23.48 -6.16
CA VAL A 64 -15.78 23.33 -4.81
C VAL A 64 -16.18 21.87 -4.53
N ARG A 65 -16.72 21.18 -5.53
CA ARG A 65 -17.07 19.75 -5.39
C ARG A 65 -15.84 18.86 -5.29
N VAL A 66 -14.78 19.16 -6.05
CA VAL A 66 -13.50 18.42 -5.95
C VAL A 66 -12.90 18.56 -4.56
N GLU A 67 -12.89 19.77 -4.00
CA GLU A 67 -12.40 20.05 -2.65
C GLU A 67 -13.23 19.34 -1.59
N TYR A 68 -14.55 19.38 -1.72
CA TYR A 68 -15.46 18.64 -0.84
C TYR A 68 -15.17 17.12 -0.87
N LEU A 69 -14.98 16.54 -2.06
CA LEU A 69 -14.69 15.12 -2.21
C LEU A 69 -13.31 14.76 -1.67
N SER A 70 -12.30 15.61 -1.88
CA SER A 70 -10.96 15.42 -1.30
C SER A 70 -11.03 15.32 0.22
N LEU A 71 -11.70 16.29 0.86
CA LEU A 71 -11.92 16.31 2.30
C LEU A 71 -12.76 15.09 2.77
N HIS A 72 -13.76 14.71 1.99
CA HIS A 72 -14.59 13.54 2.31
C HIS A 72 -13.77 12.24 2.31
N TYR A 73 -12.93 12.00 1.28
CA TYR A 73 -12.11 10.79 1.21
C TYR A 73 -11.05 10.73 2.30
N GLU A 74 -10.44 11.87 2.64
CA GLU A 74 -9.49 11.93 3.75
C GLU A 74 -10.16 11.58 5.07
N ASN A 75 -11.29 12.20 5.38
CA ASN A 75 -12.06 11.91 6.58
C ASN A 75 -12.56 10.46 6.62
N TRP A 76 -13.08 9.97 5.50
CA TRP A 76 -13.53 8.58 5.39
C TRP A 76 -12.40 7.59 5.70
N ALA A 77 -11.18 7.84 5.19
CA ALA A 77 -10.02 7.01 5.47
C ALA A 77 -9.63 7.03 6.96
N LYS A 78 -9.67 8.22 7.58
CA LYS A 78 -9.36 8.45 8.99
C LYS A 78 -10.45 7.94 9.94
N ALA A 79 -11.70 7.90 9.48
CA ALA A 79 -12.84 7.39 10.27
C ALA A 79 -13.03 5.87 10.20
N GLY A 80 -12.05 5.12 9.67
CA GLY A 80 -12.08 3.66 9.62
C GLY A 80 -12.63 3.05 8.34
N SER A 81 -12.84 3.86 7.30
CA SER A 81 -13.24 3.39 5.96
C SER A 81 -14.50 2.50 5.96
N GLY A 82 -15.45 2.79 6.85
CA GLY A 82 -16.68 2.02 7.03
C GLY A 82 -17.83 2.50 6.14
N ALA A 83 -18.81 1.62 5.94
CA ALA A 83 -20.11 1.99 5.39
C ALA A 83 -20.87 2.85 6.42
N GLY A 84 -21.74 3.74 5.93
CA GLY A 84 -22.53 4.62 6.84
C GLY A 84 -21.76 5.80 7.43
N TYR A 85 -20.52 6.04 6.96
CA TYR A 85 -19.79 7.24 7.35
C TYR A 85 -20.53 8.50 6.89
N SER A 86 -20.94 9.33 7.85
CA SER A 86 -21.53 10.64 7.60
C SER A 86 -20.99 11.64 8.62
N MET A 87 -20.55 12.80 8.17
CA MET A 87 -20.13 13.95 8.97
C MET A 87 -20.47 15.24 8.24
N THR A 88 -20.85 16.26 8.97
CA THR A 88 -21.01 17.63 8.44
C THR A 88 -19.66 18.20 8.06
N GLN A 89 -19.64 19.28 7.26
CA GLN A 89 -18.37 19.87 6.81
C GLN A 89 -17.54 20.45 7.97
N SER A 90 -18.19 21.06 8.95
CA SER A 90 -17.55 21.59 10.15
C SER A 90 -16.94 20.50 11.03
N GLU A 91 -17.65 19.38 11.20
CA GLU A 91 -17.15 18.21 11.92
C GLU A 91 -15.94 17.59 11.24
N LYS A 92 -15.95 17.51 9.90
CA LYS A 92 -14.81 16.97 9.13
C LYS A 92 -13.52 17.73 9.39
N LEU A 93 -13.56 19.06 9.38
CA LEU A 93 -12.37 19.88 9.59
C LEU A 93 -11.82 19.72 11.01
N ASN A 94 -12.70 19.70 12.00
CA ASN A 94 -12.30 19.50 13.39
C ASN A 94 -11.75 18.09 13.63
N TYR A 95 -12.36 17.09 13.01
CA TYR A 95 -11.99 15.68 13.17
C TYR A 95 -10.57 15.39 12.68
N ILE A 96 -10.15 15.94 11.53
CA ILE A 96 -8.81 15.71 10.97
C ILE A 96 -7.73 16.58 11.61
N SER A 97 -8.10 17.63 12.37
CA SER A 97 -7.15 18.51 13.03
C SER A 97 -6.46 17.81 14.20
N ASN A 98 -5.21 18.16 14.45
CA ASN A 98 -4.44 17.76 15.64
C ASN A 98 -4.45 16.24 15.97
N PHE A 99 -4.61 15.38 14.95
CA PHE A 99 -4.67 13.92 15.12
C PHE A 99 -5.84 13.38 15.98
N ASN A 100 -6.92 14.14 16.16
CA ASN A 100 -8.12 13.72 16.92
C ASN A 100 -8.77 12.45 16.38
N TRP A 101 -8.45 12.06 15.16
CA TRP A 101 -8.95 10.86 14.48
C TRP A 101 -8.24 9.56 14.88
N ILE A 102 -7.07 9.62 15.54
CA ILE A 102 -6.22 8.44 15.77
C ILE A 102 -6.93 7.39 16.62
N ASP A 103 -7.52 7.78 17.75
CA ASP A 103 -8.16 6.82 18.68
C ASP A 103 -9.28 6.06 17.97
N ASN A 104 -10.16 6.78 17.27
CA ASN A 104 -11.24 6.17 16.51
C ASN A 104 -10.74 5.30 15.35
N TRP A 105 -9.65 5.71 14.68
CA TRP A 105 -9.03 4.91 13.62
C TRP A 105 -8.42 3.61 14.16
N VAL A 106 -7.75 3.67 15.31
CA VAL A 106 -7.16 2.50 15.97
C VAL A 106 -8.27 1.52 16.34
N GLU A 107 -9.33 1.98 16.97
CA GLU A 107 -10.43 1.13 17.39
C GLU A 107 -11.18 0.50 16.20
N LYS A 108 -11.59 1.31 15.21
CA LYS A 108 -12.46 0.86 14.13
C LYS A 108 -11.72 0.24 12.94
N TYR A 109 -10.49 0.67 12.68
CA TYR A 109 -9.78 0.24 11.49
C TYR A 109 -8.55 -0.62 11.78
N PHE A 110 -7.69 -0.20 12.71
CA PHE A 110 -6.47 -0.93 13.02
C PHE A 110 -6.80 -2.33 13.53
N PHE A 111 -7.57 -2.46 14.60
CA PHE A 111 -7.91 -3.76 15.19
C PHE A 111 -8.78 -4.64 14.29
N ASN A 112 -9.54 -4.07 13.37
CA ASN A 112 -10.41 -4.85 12.49
C ASN A 112 -9.77 -5.24 11.15
N LYS A 113 -8.85 -4.41 10.59
CA LYS A 113 -8.31 -4.65 9.25
C LYS A 113 -6.79 -4.69 9.20
N VAL A 114 -6.10 -3.77 9.88
CA VAL A 114 -4.64 -3.70 9.82
C VAL A 114 -4.02 -4.83 10.64
N SER A 115 -4.55 -5.10 11.83
CA SER A 115 -4.11 -6.21 12.68
C SER A 115 -4.23 -7.56 11.96
N ASP A 116 -5.34 -7.81 11.28
CA ASP A 116 -5.54 -9.01 10.48
C ASP A 116 -4.48 -9.18 9.40
N LEU A 117 -4.12 -8.08 8.73
CA LEU A 117 -3.04 -8.10 7.74
C LEU A 117 -1.70 -8.41 8.40
N ILE A 118 -1.38 -7.77 9.51
CA ILE A 118 -0.12 -7.99 10.25
C ILE A 118 -0.04 -9.43 10.74
N TYR A 119 -1.09 -9.97 11.36
CA TYR A 119 -1.12 -11.37 11.80
C TYR A 119 -0.95 -12.35 10.63
N SER A 120 -1.58 -12.07 9.50
CA SER A 120 -1.41 -12.89 8.29
C SER A 120 0.04 -12.86 7.78
N LEU A 121 0.69 -11.69 7.78
CA LEU A 121 2.09 -11.55 7.37
C LEU A 121 3.04 -12.24 8.35
N ILE A 122 2.81 -12.13 9.66
CA ILE A 122 3.60 -12.81 10.69
C ILE A 122 3.45 -14.34 10.56
N PHE A 123 2.23 -14.81 10.31
CA PHE A 123 1.97 -16.25 10.14
C PHE A 123 2.68 -16.80 8.89
N ILE A 124 2.62 -16.09 7.77
CA ILE A 124 3.35 -16.44 6.54
C ILE A 124 4.86 -16.45 6.82
N LEU A 125 5.36 -15.46 7.57
CA LEU A 125 6.76 -15.39 7.96
C LEU A 125 7.16 -16.59 8.82
N MET A 126 6.37 -17.00 9.80
CA MET A 126 6.65 -18.15 10.65
C MET A 126 6.70 -19.44 9.82
N ILE A 127 5.76 -19.66 8.91
CA ILE A 127 5.79 -20.82 8.00
C ILE A 127 7.03 -20.77 7.12
N PHE A 128 7.37 -19.59 6.60
CA PHE A 128 8.56 -19.42 5.80
C PHE A 128 9.82 -19.80 6.60
N LEU A 129 9.99 -19.27 7.81
CA LEU A 129 11.13 -19.58 8.67
C LEU A 129 11.20 -21.07 9.04
N ALA A 130 10.08 -21.71 9.31
CA ALA A 130 10.01 -23.14 9.58
C ALA A 130 10.44 -23.99 8.37
N THR A 131 10.04 -23.57 7.17
CA THR A 131 10.29 -24.31 5.94
C THR A 131 11.71 -24.10 5.39
N PHE A 132 12.30 -22.93 5.60
CA PHE A 132 13.59 -22.53 5.04
C PHE A 132 14.74 -22.51 6.06
N ARG A 133 14.72 -23.40 7.06
CA ARG A 133 15.85 -23.56 7.98
C ARG A 133 17.09 -24.03 7.21
N GLY A 134 18.19 -23.32 7.34
CA GLY A 134 19.47 -23.64 6.72
C GLY A 134 20.66 -23.08 7.50
N PRO A 135 21.90 -23.48 7.18
CA PRO A 135 23.09 -22.96 7.84
C PRO A 135 23.25 -21.46 7.62
N LYS A 136 23.62 -20.76 8.69
CA LYS A 136 23.87 -19.30 8.66
C LYS A 136 25.07 -19.00 7.75
N ILE A 137 24.89 -18.09 6.80
CA ILE A 137 25.97 -17.54 6.00
C ILE A 137 26.28 -16.13 6.56
N THR A 138 27.50 -15.95 7.03
CA THR A 138 27.99 -14.63 7.45
C THR A 138 28.35 -13.82 6.21
N LYS A 139 27.43 -13.00 5.73
CA LYS A 139 27.69 -11.96 4.74
C LYS A 139 27.47 -10.58 5.35
N ASN A 140 28.34 -9.64 5.02
CA ASN A 140 28.22 -8.27 5.44
C ASN A 140 26.93 -7.64 4.88
N PHE A 141 26.18 -7.02 5.77
CA PHE A 141 24.94 -6.33 5.50
C PHE A 141 25.13 -5.16 4.50
N ASN A 142 24.51 -5.22 3.36
CA ASN A 142 24.66 -4.17 2.35
C ASN A 142 23.95 -2.88 2.80
N ARG A 143 24.72 -1.78 2.93
CA ARG A 143 24.28 -0.46 3.43
C ARG A 143 23.09 0.13 2.65
N ASN A 144 22.90 -0.29 1.41
CA ASN A 144 21.88 0.25 0.50
C ASN A 144 20.44 -0.05 0.92
N TYR A 145 20.18 -1.19 1.61
CA TYR A 145 18.84 -1.52 2.06
C TYR A 145 18.31 -0.58 3.15
N LYS A 146 19.20 -0.03 3.98
CA LYS A 146 18.80 0.95 5.01
C LYS A 146 18.17 2.19 4.40
N THR A 147 18.77 2.72 3.33
CA THR A 147 18.24 3.90 2.63
C THR A 147 16.86 3.61 2.01
N LEU A 148 16.70 2.46 1.37
CA LEU A 148 15.41 2.05 0.82
C LEU A 148 14.35 1.90 1.91
N PHE A 149 14.70 1.28 3.03
CA PHE A 149 13.80 1.13 4.17
C PHE A 149 13.38 2.48 4.76
N LEU A 150 14.30 3.43 4.90
CA LEU A 150 14.00 4.79 5.37
C LEU A 150 13.08 5.54 4.40
N ILE A 151 13.27 5.39 3.08
CA ILE A 151 12.38 5.98 2.08
C ILE A 151 10.97 5.40 2.23
N LEU A 152 10.85 4.09 2.36
CA LEU A 152 9.54 3.44 2.54
C LEU A 152 8.87 3.84 3.86
N LEU A 153 9.66 3.99 4.93
CA LEU A 153 9.16 4.48 6.20
C LEU A 153 8.61 5.91 6.09
N ALA A 154 9.32 6.79 5.38
CA ALA A 154 8.85 8.15 5.12
C ALA A 154 7.54 8.15 4.30
N ILE A 155 7.46 7.32 3.27
CA ILE A 155 6.23 7.14 2.47
C ILE A 155 5.09 6.58 3.34
N PHE A 156 5.38 5.66 4.25
CA PHE A 156 4.41 5.12 5.19
C PHE A 156 3.84 6.21 6.12
N PHE A 157 4.69 7.08 6.66
CA PHE A 157 4.23 8.21 7.48
C PHE A 157 3.37 9.19 6.66
N MET A 158 3.72 9.48 5.41
CA MET A 158 2.88 10.30 4.52
C MET A 158 1.52 9.64 4.30
N TRP A 159 1.50 8.34 3.98
CA TRP A 159 0.25 7.59 3.81
C TRP A 159 -0.60 7.63 5.07
N PHE A 160 0.00 7.40 6.24
CA PHE A 160 -0.70 7.42 7.52
C PHE A 160 -1.30 8.78 7.83
N SER A 161 -0.56 9.86 7.56
CA SER A 161 -1.01 11.23 7.87
C SER A 161 -2.19 11.69 7.01
N PHE A 162 -2.23 11.28 5.73
CA PHE A 162 -3.25 11.77 4.79
C PHE A 162 -4.41 10.78 4.57
N HIS A 163 -4.11 9.54 4.24
CA HIS A 163 -5.12 8.56 3.87
C HIS A 163 -4.81 7.18 4.47
N PRO A 164 -4.95 6.97 5.79
CA PRO A 164 -4.57 5.75 6.48
C PRO A 164 -5.54 4.59 6.24
N SER A 165 -5.82 4.32 4.97
CA SER A 165 -6.62 3.17 4.56
C SER A 165 -5.78 2.22 3.71
N LEU A 166 -5.83 0.91 4.01
CA LEU A 166 -5.09 -0.12 3.28
C LEU A 166 -5.38 -0.09 1.78
N ARG A 167 -6.61 0.29 1.39
CA ARG A 167 -7.04 0.44 0.00
C ARG A 167 -6.23 1.50 -0.75
N TYR A 168 -5.78 2.55 -0.08
CA TYR A 168 -4.99 3.64 -0.66
C TYR A 168 -3.47 3.36 -0.64
N GLY A 169 -3.08 2.14 -0.97
CA GLY A 169 -1.68 1.73 -1.07
C GLY A 169 -1.09 1.13 0.21
N GLY A 170 -1.83 1.11 1.31
CA GLY A 170 -1.35 0.58 2.59
C GLY A 170 -0.94 -0.89 2.50
N TYR A 171 -1.65 -1.72 1.75
CA TYR A 171 -1.26 -3.13 1.55
C TYR A 171 0.15 -3.27 0.99
N HIS A 172 0.50 -2.47 -0.03
CA HIS A 172 1.82 -2.51 -0.64
C HIS A 172 2.90 -1.96 0.30
N LEU A 173 2.59 -0.90 1.05
CA LEU A 173 3.53 -0.31 2.00
C LEU A 173 3.85 -1.28 3.14
N PHE A 174 2.86 -1.92 3.74
CA PHE A 174 3.09 -2.95 4.75
C PHE A 174 3.88 -4.12 4.19
N PHE A 175 3.52 -4.61 2.99
CA PHE A 175 4.26 -5.68 2.35
C PHE A 175 5.75 -5.33 2.16
N PHE A 176 6.07 -4.17 1.62
CA PHE A 176 7.46 -3.75 1.40
C PHE A 176 8.22 -3.52 2.71
N LEU A 177 7.58 -2.93 3.72
CA LEU A 177 8.19 -2.74 5.04
C LEU A 177 8.54 -4.07 5.71
N PHE A 178 7.74 -5.11 5.51
CA PHE A 178 8.05 -6.46 5.99
C PHE A 178 9.04 -7.19 5.09
N PHE A 179 8.86 -7.12 3.78
CA PHE A 179 9.64 -7.90 2.81
C PHE A 179 11.11 -7.49 2.76
N ILE A 180 11.43 -6.20 2.91
CA ILE A 180 12.83 -5.73 2.83
C ILE A 180 13.69 -6.28 3.97
N PRO A 181 13.33 -6.13 5.26
CA PRO A 181 14.07 -6.76 6.34
C PRO A 181 14.10 -8.28 6.19
N LEU A 182 12.99 -8.88 5.78
CA LEU A 182 12.86 -10.30 5.55
C LEU A 182 13.80 -10.79 4.44
N SER A 183 13.86 -10.12 3.30
CA SER A 183 14.74 -10.51 2.19
C SER A 183 16.21 -10.53 2.58
N ILE A 184 16.64 -9.59 3.41
CA ILE A 184 17.99 -9.53 3.97
C ILE A 184 18.26 -10.73 4.88
N PHE A 185 17.28 -11.06 5.73
CA PHE A 185 17.36 -12.22 6.58
C PHE A 185 17.42 -13.52 5.78
N LEU A 186 16.63 -13.61 4.72
CA LEU A 186 16.53 -14.77 3.84
C LEU A 186 17.78 -14.99 2.98
N GLU A 187 18.45 -13.93 2.56
CA GLU A 187 19.71 -14.03 1.82
C GLU A 187 20.74 -14.86 2.60
N LYS A 188 20.69 -14.83 3.94
CA LYS A 188 21.56 -15.65 4.81
C LYS A 188 21.31 -17.14 4.69
N PHE A 189 20.11 -17.54 4.25
CA PHE A 189 19.70 -18.95 4.20
C PHE A 189 19.62 -19.52 2.77
N TYR A 190 19.79 -18.69 1.75
CA TYR A 190 19.48 -19.04 0.36
C TYR A 190 20.48 -20.03 -0.31
N LYS A 191 21.70 -20.18 0.19
CA LYS A 191 22.79 -20.79 -0.59
C LYS A 191 22.71 -22.30 -0.84
N ASN A 192 21.78 -23.08 -0.31
CA ASN A 192 21.77 -24.54 -0.58
C ASN A 192 20.43 -25.26 -0.36
N HIS A 193 19.34 -24.80 -0.96
CA HIS A 193 18.09 -25.56 -0.82
C HIS A 193 17.85 -26.52 -2.00
N LYS A 194 18.23 -27.77 -1.83
CA LYS A 194 17.63 -28.89 -2.58
C LYS A 194 16.10 -28.77 -2.39
N ASN A 195 15.32 -28.75 -3.50
CA ASN A 195 13.86 -28.65 -3.50
C ASN A 195 13.25 -27.25 -3.24
N LEU A 196 13.95 -26.15 -3.62
CA LEU A 196 13.41 -24.80 -3.51
C LEU A 196 12.02 -24.66 -4.16
N GLY A 197 11.81 -25.24 -5.34
CA GLY A 197 10.52 -25.23 -6.04
C GLY A 197 9.37 -25.82 -5.22
N LYS A 198 9.57 -26.98 -4.60
CA LYS A 198 8.53 -27.60 -3.74
C LYS A 198 8.18 -26.72 -2.54
N LYS A 199 9.19 -26.09 -1.92
CA LYS A 199 8.98 -25.19 -0.78
C LYS A 199 8.23 -23.91 -1.17
N ILE A 200 8.51 -23.35 -2.35
CA ILE A 200 7.77 -22.21 -2.89
C ILE A 200 6.31 -22.59 -3.16
N ILE A 201 6.06 -23.76 -3.75
CA ILE A 201 4.70 -24.26 -4.01
C ILE A 201 3.93 -24.38 -2.68
N ILE A 202 4.52 -24.97 -1.65
CA ILE A 202 3.89 -25.07 -0.32
C ILE A 202 3.52 -23.68 0.21
N LEU A 203 4.44 -22.72 0.12
CA LEU A 203 4.19 -21.36 0.57
C LEU A 203 3.03 -20.70 -0.22
N VAL A 204 3.01 -20.85 -1.54
CA VAL A 204 1.93 -20.33 -2.40
C VAL A 204 0.59 -20.95 -2.05
N VAL A 205 0.54 -22.28 -1.87
CA VAL A 205 -0.70 -22.98 -1.50
C VAL A 205 -1.20 -22.49 -0.14
N VAL A 206 -0.32 -22.41 0.87
CA VAL A 206 -0.71 -21.94 2.21
C VAL A 206 -1.21 -20.49 2.18
N THR A 207 -0.51 -19.61 1.48
CA THR A 207 -0.95 -18.19 1.36
C THR A 207 -2.30 -18.09 0.63
N SER A 208 -2.54 -18.90 -0.39
CA SER A 208 -3.82 -18.95 -1.10
C SER A 208 -4.95 -19.46 -0.19
N LEU A 209 -4.69 -20.49 0.61
CA LEU A 209 -5.68 -21.00 1.57
C LEU A 209 -6.04 -19.96 2.64
N ILE A 210 -5.05 -19.23 3.18
CA ILE A 210 -5.28 -18.14 4.13
C ILE A 210 -6.14 -17.05 3.48
N PHE A 211 -5.83 -16.66 2.26
CA PHE A 211 -6.58 -15.64 1.52
C PHE A 211 -8.03 -16.07 1.28
N ILE A 212 -8.25 -17.30 0.83
CA ILE A 212 -9.60 -17.86 0.60
C ILE A 212 -10.38 -17.93 1.91
N GLY A 213 -9.79 -18.48 2.97
CA GLY A 213 -10.43 -18.60 4.29
C GLY A 213 -10.84 -17.25 4.86
N ARG A 214 -9.97 -16.24 4.72
CA ARG A 214 -10.28 -14.86 5.13
C ARG A 214 -11.43 -14.25 4.34
N ASN A 215 -11.49 -14.46 3.03
CA ASN A 215 -12.58 -13.95 2.20
C ASN A 215 -13.91 -14.64 2.53
N ILE A 216 -13.91 -15.95 2.76
CA ILE A 216 -15.11 -16.68 3.21
C ILE A 216 -15.60 -16.16 4.56
N SER A 217 -14.69 -15.98 5.52
CA SER A 217 -15.04 -15.42 6.84
C SER A 217 -15.65 -14.02 6.73
N ARG A 218 -15.11 -13.18 5.83
CA ARG A 218 -15.65 -11.85 5.58
C ARG A 218 -17.06 -11.91 4.97
N LEU A 219 -17.26 -12.73 3.94
CA LEU A 219 -18.57 -12.90 3.33
C LEU A 219 -19.62 -13.41 4.30
N ASN A 220 -19.24 -14.35 5.18
CA ASN A 220 -20.15 -14.84 6.23
C ASN A 220 -20.51 -13.78 7.26
N LYS A 221 -19.60 -12.83 7.57
CA LYS A 221 -19.90 -11.69 8.44
C LYS A 221 -20.83 -10.69 7.75
N GLU A 222 -20.60 -10.40 6.48
CA GLU A 222 -21.44 -9.49 5.69
C GLU A 222 -22.85 -10.04 5.50
N ASN A 223 -23.01 -11.35 5.21
CA ASN A 223 -24.33 -12.00 5.11
C ASN A 223 -25.15 -12.03 6.43
N LYS A 224 -24.52 -11.80 7.57
CA LYS A 224 -25.25 -11.70 8.86
C LYS A 224 -25.77 -10.30 9.15
N ILE A 225 -25.33 -9.29 8.37
CA ILE A 225 -25.70 -7.88 8.55
C ILE A 225 -26.85 -7.49 7.60
N TYR A 226 -27.06 -8.25 6.53
CA TYR A 226 -28.15 -8.12 5.58
C TYR A 226 -29.13 -9.29 5.70
#